data_6cf29be210118f90b4d9202a66ca8a80
#
_entry.id   6cf29be210118f90b4d9202a66ca8a80
#
_cell.length_a   1.000
_cell.length_b   1.000
_cell.length_c   1.000
_cell.angle_alpha   90.00
_cell.angle_beta   90.00
_cell.angle_gamma   90.00
#
_symmetry.space_group_name_H-M   'P 1'
#
loop_
_entity.id
_entity.type
_entity.pdbx_description
1 polymer ?
#
loop_
_entity_poly.entity_id
_entity_poly.type
_entity_poly.pdbx_seq_one_letter_code
_entity_poly.pdbx_strand_id
1 'polypeptide(L)'
;MQSEIRDGRICVSGCVSIQTLNDKQCRLFRNQCMQPETHSIDFSGVTRADSACISLLLIALRERQGSLKLIALPESVRALAKLYEVEEWLDI
;
A
#
# COMPACT_ATOMS: atom_id res chain seq x y z
N MET A 1 -9.56 -4.94 -5.53
CA MET A 1 -8.14 -4.57 -5.59
C MET A 1 -7.34 -5.68 -6.25
N GLN A 2 -6.39 -5.32 -7.06
CA GLN A 2 -5.41 -6.25 -7.60
C GLN A 2 -4.01 -5.75 -7.26
N SER A 3 -3.09 -6.68 -7.02
CA SER A 3 -1.68 -6.35 -6.80
C SER A 3 -0.80 -7.39 -7.45
N GLU A 4 0.23 -6.94 -8.15
CA GLU A 4 1.20 -7.82 -8.80
C GLU A 4 2.59 -7.19 -8.76
N ILE A 5 3.62 -8.03 -8.81
CA ILE A 5 4.98 -7.55 -8.82
C ILE A 5 5.50 -7.47 -10.25
N ARG A 6 6.04 -6.30 -10.62
CA ARG A 6 6.71 -6.06 -11.90
C ARG A 6 8.02 -5.35 -11.63
N ASP A 7 9.13 -5.99 -11.96
CA ASP A 7 10.48 -5.41 -11.83
C ASP A 7 10.74 -4.88 -10.41
N GLY A 8 10.35 -5.66 -9.40
CA GLY A 8 10.55 -5.28 -7.99
C GLY A 8 9.57 -4.25 -7.48
N ARG A 9 8.53 -3.93 -8.24
CA ARG A 9 7.53 -2.94 -7.90
C ARG A 9 6.18 -3.62 -7.71
N ILE A 10 5.54 -3.41 -6.56
CA ILE A 10 4.18 -3.92 -6.33
C ILE A 10 3.20 -2.93 -6.96
N CYS A 11 2.54 -3.35 -8.04
CA CYS A 11 1.57 -2.51 -8.74
C CYS A 11 0.19 -2.80 -8.18
N VAL A 12 -0.37 -1.84 -7.45
CA VAL A 12 -1.70 -1.93 -6.87
C VAL A 12 -2.68 -1.20 -7.78
N SER A 13 -3.81 -1.83 -8.07
CA SER A 13 -4.81 -1.26 -8.97
C SER A 13 -6.23 -1.50 -8.50
N GLY A 14 -7.16 -0.72 -9.05
CA GLY A 14 -8.57 -0.82 -8.77
C GLY A 14 -8.98 -0.08 -7.51
N CYS A 15 -10.10 -0.49 -6.93
CA CYS A 15 -10.65 0.11 -5.72
C CYS A 15 -10.02 -0.55 -4.49
N VAL A 16 -9.44 0.28 -3.61
CA VAL A 16 -8.87 -0.17 -2.34
C VAL A 16 -9.78 0.34 -1.23
N SER A 17 -10.69 -0.51 -0.77
CA SER A 17 -11.67 -0.12 0.22
C SER A 17 -11.89 -1.25 1.22
N ILE A 18 -12.61 -0.95 2.30
CA ILE A 18 -12.99 -1.95 3.30
C ILE A 18 -13.74 -3.11 2.65
N GLN A 19 -14.52 -2.82 1.61
CA GLN A 19 -15.33 -3.83 0.92
C GLN A 19 -14.51 -4.71 -0.02
N THR A 20 -13.42 -4.19 -0.57
CA THR A 20 -12.59 -4.92 -1.54
C THR A 20 -11.35 -5.57 -0.92
N LEU A 21 -10.94 -5.11 0.27
CA LEU A 21 -9.75 -5.60 0.94
C LEU A 21 -10.14 -6.69 1.93
N ASN A 22 -9.85 -7.94 1.58
CA ASN A 22 -10.14 -9.09 2.43
C ASN A 22 -8.84 -9.76 2.90
N ASP A 23 -8.96 -10.81 3.72
CA ASP A 23 -7.80 -11.50 4.27
C ASP A 23 -6.89 -12.06 3.19
N LYS A 24 -7.47 -12.60 2.12
CA LYS A 24 -6.71 -13.15 1.00
C LYS A 24 -5.86 -12.07 0.33
N GLN A 25 -6.44 -10.91 0.08
CA GLN A 25 -5.74 -9.79 -0.54
C GLN A 25 -4.64 -9.27 0.38
N CYS A 26 -4.91 -9.18 1.68
CA CYS A 26 -3.92 -8.74 2.64
C CYS A 26 -2.73 -9.70 2.72
N ARG A 27 -2.99 -11.01 2.72
CA ARG A 27 -1.91 -12.01 2.74
C ARG A 27 -1.07 -11.95 1.46
N LEU A 28 -1.72 -11.79 0.31
CA LEU A 28 -1.00 -11.67 -0.96
C LEU A 28 -0.10 -10.44 -0.95
N PHE A 29 -0.63 -9.30 -0.54
CA PHE A 29 0.12 -8.06 -0.48
C PHE A 29 1.30 -8.18 0.50
N ARG A 30 1.07 -8.77 1.68
CA ARG A 30 2.13 -8.99 2.66
C ARG A 30 3.25 -9.85 2.08
N ASN A 31 2.89 -10.95 1.42
CA ASN A 31 3.89 -11.83 0.79
C ASN A 31 4.68 -11.09 -0.27
N GLN A 32 4.05 -10.22 -1.04
CA GLN A 32 4.73 -9.40 -2.04
C GLN A 32 5.71 -8.43 -1.38
N CYS A 33 5.32 -7.83 -0.25
CA CYS A 33 6.22 -6.95 0.50
C CYS A 33 7.44 -7.69 1.03
N MET A 34 7.30 -8.98 1.33
CA MET A 34 8.38 -9.79 1.89
C MET A 34 9.39 -10.27 0.86
N GLN A 35 9.11 -10.12 -0.42
CA GLN A 35 10.04 -10.55 -1.46
C GLN A 35 11.29 -9.66 -1.44
N PRO A 36 12.51 -10.27 -1.41
CA PRO A 36 13.74 -9.49 -1.28
C PRO A 36 13.95 -8.47 -2.40
N GLU A 37 13.50 -8.79 -3.61
CA GLU A 37 13.65 -7.93 -4.78
C GLU A 37 12.66 -6.76 -4.82
N THR A 38 11.65 -6.77 -3.95
CA THR A 38 10.65 -5.70 -3.91
C THR A 38 11.25 -4.44 -3.29
N HIS A 39 11.15 -3.32 -3.99
CA HIS A 39 11.71 -2.04 -3.55
C HIS A 39 10.70 -0.90 -3.50
N SER A 40 9.52 -1.06 -4.11
CA SER A 40 8.55 0.03 -4.15
C SER A 40 7.13 -0.50 -4.30
N ILE A 41 6.17 0.39 -3.99
CA ILE A 41 4.74 0.13 -4.19
C ILE A 41 4.20 1.25 -5.06
N ASP A 42 3.59 0.90 -6.17
CA ASP A 42 3.06 1.85 -7.14
C ASP A 42 1.52 1.85 -7.05
N PHE A 43 0.97 2.98 -6.65
CA PHE A 43 -0.48 3.18 -6.50
C PHE A 43 -1.12 3.86 -7.71
N SER A 44 -0.38 4.04 -8.81
CA SER A 44 -0.90 4.79 -9.97
C SER A 44 -2.12 4.15 -10.60
N GLY A 45 -2.32 2.84 -10.42
CA GLY A 45 -3.49 2.14 -10.93
C GLY A 45 -4.70 2.16 -9.99
N VAL A 46 -4.57 2.75 -8.81
CA VAL A 46 -5.67 2.83 -7.85
C VAL A 46 -6.68 3.86 -8.33
N THR A 47 -7.93 3.43 -8.49
CA THR A 47 -9.01 4.29 -8.97
C THR A 47 -9.77 4.95 -7.83
N ARG A 48 -9.78 4.29 -6.66
CA ARG A 48 -10.51 4.77 -5.49
C ARG A 48 -9.88 4.15 -4.25
N ALA A 49 -9.74 4.95 -3.18
CA ALA A 49 -9.15 4.46 -1.94
C ALA A 49 -9.79 5.12 -0.74
N ASP A 50 -9.99 4.34 0.32
CA ASP A 50 -10.44 4.84 1.62
C ASP A 50 -9.40 4.45 2.69
N SER A 51 -9.81 4.45 3.96
CA SER A 51 -8.92 4.13 5.08
C SER A 51 -8.32 2.72 5.01
N ALA A 52 -8.90 1.82 4.21
CA ALA A 52 -8.32 0.49 4.01
C ALA A 52 -6.93 0.58 3.38
N CYS A 53 -6.67 1.61 2.57
CA CYS A 53 -5.34 1.82 1.99
C CYS A 53 -4.29 2.10 3.06
N ILE A 54 -4.68 2.76 4.14
CA ILE A 54 -3.79 2.98 5.29
C ILE A 54 -3.37 1.63 5.88
N SER A 55 -4.29 0.66 5.94
CA SER A 55 -3.96 -0.69 6.41
C SER A 55 -2.89 -1.33 5.56
N LEU A 56 -2.95 -1.17 4.24
CA LEU A 56 -1.91 -1.68 3.34
C LEU A 56 -0.56 -1.02 3.64
N LEU A 57 -0.55 0.29 3.84
CA LEU A 57 0.68 1.01 4.15
C LEU A 57 1.28 0.54 5.47
N LEU A 58 0.45 0.25 6.46
CA LEU A 58 0.91 -0.26 7.75
C LEU A 58 1.47 -1.68 7.61
N ILE A 59 0.88 -2.52 6.76
CA ILE A 59 1.43 -3.84 6.47
C ILE A 59 2.83 -3.70 5.86
N ALA A 60 2.99 -2.81 4.89
CA ALA A 60 4.28 -2.58 4.23
C ALA A 60 5.32 -2.07 5.23
N LEU A 61 4.94 -1.14 6.08
CA LEU A 61 5.81 -0.59 7.11
C LEU A 61 6.27 -1.68 8.08
N ARG A 62 5.33 -2.53 8.50
CA ARG A 62 5.60 -3.62 9.43
C ARG A 62 6.57 -4.64 8.86
N GLU A 63 6.38 -5.04 7.61
CA GLU A 63 7.19 -6.09 6.98
C GLU A 63 8.55 -5.58 6.51
N ARG A 64 8.66 -4.33 6.12
CA ARG A 64 9.88 -3.79 5.51
C ARG A 64 10.43 -2.56 6.23
N GLN A 65 9.85 -2.16 7.35
CA GLN A 65 10.36 -1.10 8.23
C GLN A 65 10.66 0.20 7.47
N GLY A 66 9.78 0.56 6.54
CA GLY A 66 9.90 1.80 5.78
C GLY A 66 10.89 1.77 4.64
N SER A 67 11.43 0.60 4.29
CA SER A 67 12.38 0.48 3.18
C SER A 67 11.72 0.49 1.81
N LEU A 68 10.39 0.37 1.74
CA LEU A 68 9.66 0.40 0.48
C LEU A 68 9.29 1.83 0.11
N LYS A 69 9.58 2.20 -1.13
CA LYS A 69 9.26 3.51 -1.65
C LYS A 69 7.80 3.53 -2.11
N LEU A 70 7.07 4.60 -1.79
CA LEU A 70 5.67 4.75 -2.20
C LEU A 70 5.61 5.65 -3.44
N ILE A 71 4.98 5.16 -4.50
CA ILE A 71 4.88 5.87 -5.77
C ILE A 71 3.41 6.20 -6.05
N ALA A 72 3.11 7.45 -6.38
CA ALA A 72 1.78 7.90 -6.79
C ALA A 72 0.69 7.62 -5.76
N LEU A 73 1.01 7.80 -4.47
CA LEU A 73 0.04 7.64 -3.40
C LEU A 73 -1.11 8.63 -3.59
N PRO A 74 -2.39 8.18 -3.58
CA PRO A 74 -3.51 9.09 -3.77
C PRO A 74 -3.57 10.18 -2.71
N GLU A 75 -3.97 11.39 -3.14
CA GLU A 75 -4.10 12.54 -2.24
C GLU A 75 -5.06 12.26 -1.08
N SER A 76 -6.15 11.54 -1.35
CA SER A 76 -7.12 11.18 -0.31
C SER A 76 -6.47 10.33 0.78
N VAL A 77 -5.55 9.46 0.41
CA VAL A 77 -4.83 8.60 1.37
C VAL A 77 -3.82 9.42 2.16
N ARG A 78 -3.13 10.35 1.52
CA ARG A 78 -2.22 11.27 2.21
C ARG A 78 -2.97 12.09 3.25
N ALA A 79 -4.15 12.59 2.89
CA ALA A 79 -4.99 13.36 3.81
C ALA A 79 -5.42 12.52 5.01
N LEU A 80 -5.79 11.26 4.77
CA LEU A 80 -6.15 10.33 5.86
C LEU A 80 -4.96 10.03 6.76
N ALA A 81 -3.78 9.84 6.19
CA ALA A 81 -2.57 9.58 6.95
C ALA A 81 -2.26 10.75 7.89
N LYS A 82 -2.45 11.96 7.41
CA LYS A 82 -2.27 13.17 8.21
C LYS A 82 -3.30 13.24 9.32
N LEU A 83 -4.57 12.95 8.99
CA LEU A 83 -5.65 12.97 9.97
C LEU A 83 -5.42 11.96 11.10
N TYR A 84 -4.89 10.78 10.75
CA TYR A 84 -4.60 9.72 11.73
C TYR A 84 -3.23 9.88 12.38
N GLU A 85 -2.49 10.92 12.03
CA GLU A 85 -1.16 11.22 12.59
C GLU A 85 -0.16 10.08 12.38
N VAL A 86 -0.23 9.40 11.25
CA VAL A 86 0.69 8.30 10.91
C VAL A 86 1.64 8.66 9.77
N GLU A 87 1.58 9.88 9.26
CA GLU A 87 2.40 10.27 8.10
C GLU A 87 3.90 10.17 8.38
N GLU A 88 4.34 10.44 9.59
CA GLU A 88 5.76 10.31 9.94
C GLU A 88 6.21 8.86 9.88
N TRP A 89 5.36 7.94 10.34
CA TRP A 89 5.67 6.52 10.30
C TRP A 89 5.75 6.00 8.88
N LEU A 90 4.96 6.58 7.99
CA LEU A 90 4.88 6.15 6.59
C LEU A 90 5.85 6.91 5.69
N ASP A 91 6.55 7.89 6.22
CA ASP A 91 7.52 8.71 5.49
C ASP A 91 6.90 9.37 4.25
N ILE A 92 5.77 10.01 4.45
CA ILE A 92 5.04 10.69 3.38
C ILE A 92 4.75 12.15 3.71
#